data_806ff90dca9c13f9d1b72fdfef404d2d
#
_entry.id   806ff90dca9c13f9d1b72fdfef404d2d
#
_cell.length_a   1.000
_cell.length_b   1.000
_cell.length_c   1.000
_cell.angle_alpha   90.00
_cell.angle_beta   90.00
_cell.angle_gamma   90.00
#
_symmetry.space_group_name_H-M   'P 1'
#
loop_
_entity.id
_entity.type
_entity.pdbx_description
1 polymer ?
#
loop_
_entity_poly.entity_id
_entity_poly.type
_entity_poly.pdbx_seq_one_letter_code
_entity_poly.pdbx_strand_id
1 'polypeptide(L)'
;MPSIQSIYTALEAGSPMIQKESVRVNRNKGIEEDRYAAGVGAYSKSNPPKVRDISLITREGIDAANAELHAGGLKKYLDSETRRNVVIEGMSAEALNHLLGKEFYLGTVRLKAAELCIPCERPAKLSNKMHFLIAFEKKGGIRAQVLEGGDIRVGDPLNAALLAQLD
;
A
#
# COMPACT_ATOMS: atom_id res chain seq x y z
N MET A 1 17.06 -5.41 5.80
CA MET A 1 15.88 -4.80 6.44
C MET A 1 14.96 -4.27 5.36
N PRO A 2 13.66 -4.54 5.43
CA PRO A 2 12.69 -3.97 4.48
C PRO A 2 12.70 -2.45 4.54
N SER A 3 12.50 -1.83 3.39
CA SER A 3 12.50 -0.36 3.29
C SER A 3 11.56 0.14 2.20
N ILE A 4 11.24 1.42 2.26
CA ILE A 4 10.40 2.07 1.24
C ILE A 4 11.20 2.18 -0.06
N GLN A 5 10.69 1.58 -1.12
CA GLN A 5 11.24 1.72 -2.47
C GLN A 5 10.63 2.92 -3.20
N SER A 6 9.32 3.11 -3.08
CA SER A 6 8.61 4.20 -3.75
C SER A 6 7.32 4.57 -3.01
N ILE A 7 6.86 5.81 -3.23
CA ILE A 7 5.65 6.37 -2.61
C ILE A 7 4.79 7.00 -3.71
N TYR A 8 3.48 6.76 -3.64
CA TYR A 8 2.51 7.27 -4.61
C TYR A 8 1.29 7.86 -3.92
N THR A 9 0.80 8.98 -4.42
CA THR A 9 -0.43 9.63 -3.97
C THR A 9 -1.29 10.03 -5.15
N ALA A 10 -2.59 10.20 -4.92
CA ALA A 10 -3.51 10.76 -5.90
C ALA A 10 -4.45 11.75 -5.20
N LEU A 11 -4.66 12.91 -5.80
CA LEU A 11 -5.50 13.97 -5.21
C LEU A 11 -6.98 13.58 -5.17
N GLU A 12 -7.44 12.80 -6.16
CA GLU A 12 -8.84 12.41 -6.29
C GLU A 12 -8.97 10.93 -6.65
N ALA A 13 -10.16 10.36 -6.41
CA ALA A 13 -10.48 9.01 -6.83
C ALA A 13 -10.34 8.88 -8.35
N GLY A 14 -9.62 7.85 -8.80
CA GLY A 14 -9.41 7.59 -10.22
C GLY A 14 -8.34 8.43 -10.90
N SER A 15 -7.83 9.47 -10.27
CA SER A 15 -6.71 10.24 -10.79
C SER A 15 -5.44 9.39 -10.87
N PRO A 16 -4.53 9.66 -11.81
CA PRO A 16 -3.24 8.98 -11.86
C PRO A 16 -2.49 9.12 -10.54
N MET A 17 -1.83 8.06 -10.11
CA MET A 17 -0.95 8.10 -8.94
C MET A 17 0.33 8.85 -9.28
N ILE A 18 0.72 9.78 -8.42
CA ILE A 18 1.91 10.61 -8.58
C ILE A 18 2.98 10.12 -7.62
N GLN A 19 4.19 9.90 -8.13
CA GLN A 19 5.33 9.46 -7.34
C GLN A 19 5.89 10.61 -6.50
N LYS A 20 6.20 10.34 -5.24
CA LYS A 20 6.75 11.30 -4.27
C LYS A 20 8.03 10.75 -3.65
N GLU A 21 9.00 11.61 -3.38
CA GLU A 21 10.22 11.25 -2.64
C GLU A 21 9.98 11.19 -1.13
N SER A 22 9.15 12.09 -0.63
CA SER A 22 8.76 12.15 0.78
C SER A 22 7.35 12.69 0.91
N VAL A 23 6.67 12.28 1.99
CA VAL A 23 5.30 12.71 2.28
C VAL A 23 5.12 12.88 3.78
N ARG A 24 4.18 13.74 4.15
CA ARG A 24 3.70 13.89 5.52
C ARG A 24 2.54 12.93 5.76
N VAL A 25 2.60 12.20 6.87
CA VAL A 25 1.56 11.25 7.26
C VAL A 25 0.90 11.74 8.54
N ASN A 26 -0.41 11.83 8.56
CA ASN A 26 -1.18 12.36 9.69
C ASN A 26 -1.97 11.27 10.40
N ARG A 27 -1.99 11.34 11.72
CA ARG A 27 -2.70 10.39 12.58
C ARG A 27 -4.17 10.28 12.19
N ASN A 28 -4.64 9.04 12.03
CA ASN A 28 -6.04 8.68 11.71
C ASN A 28 -6.60 9.35 10.44
N LYS A 29 -5.73 9.84 9.57
CA LYS A 29 -6.11 10.43 8.27
C LYS A 29 -5.40 9.78 7.10
N GLY A 30 -4.07 9.72 7.16
CA GLY A 30 -3.25 9.19 6.09
C GLY A 30 -2.25 10.20 5.54
N ILE A 31 -1.89 10.05 4.28
CA ILE A 31 -0.87 10.86 3.61
C ILE A 31 -1.47 12.18 3.14
N GLU A 32 -0.85 13.31 3.52
CA GLU A 32 -1.24 14.62 2.98
C GLU A 32 -1.17 14.60 1.45
N GLU A 33 -2.13 15.26 0.81
CA GLU A 33 -2.31 15.30 -0.64
C GLU A 33 -2.74 13.97 -1.25
N ASP A 34 -3.12 12.98 -0.44
CA ASP A 34 -3.74 11.75 -0.93
C ASP A 34 -5.26 11.77 -0.73
N ARG A 35 -5.97 11.16 -1.66
CA ARG A 35 -7.44 11.11 -1.72
C ARG A 35 -8.10 10.57 -0.45
N TYR A 36 -7.49 9.60 0.23
CA TYR A 36 -8.08 9.03 1.44
C TYR A 36 -7.93 9.95 2.65
N ALA A 37 -6.80 10.66 2.79
CA ALA A 37 -6.64 11.68 3.83
C ALA A 37 -7.61 12.84 3.63
N ALA A 38 -7.93 13.18 2.38
CA ALA A 38 -8.89 14.22 2.04
C ALA A 38 -10.36 13.76 2.11
N GLY A 39 -10.62 12.46 2.30
CA GLY A 39 -11.97 11.91 2.35
C GLY A 39 -12.69 11.81 1.01
N VAL A 40 -11.95 11.84 -0.11
CA VAL A 40 -12.50 11.80 -1.47
C VAL A 40 -12.09 10.55 -2.27
N GLY A 41 -11.53 9.55 -1.62
CA GLY A 41 -11.20 8.27 -2.26
C GLY A 41 -12.45 7.50 -2.66
N ALA A 42 -12.30 6.55 -3.58
CA ALA A 42 -13.42 5.77 -4.12
C ALA A 42 -14.25 5.05 -3.04
N TYR A 43 -13.60 4.67 -1.94
CA TYR A 43 -14.24 3.94 -0.84
C TYR A 43 -14.29 4.73 0.47
N SER A 44 -14.06 6.05 0.42
CA SER A 44 -14.04 6.92 1.62
C SER A 44 -15.38 6.98 2.34
N LYS A 45 -16.48 6.75 1.64
CA LYS A 45 -17.84 6.77 2.20
C LYS A 45 -18.43 5.37 2.36
N SER A 46 -17.58 4.34 2.50
CA SER A 46 -18.06 2.98 2.73
C SER A 46 -18.84 2.87 4.04
N ASN A 47 -19.85 2.00 4.07
CA ASN A 47 -20.66 1.76 5.26
C ASN A 47 -20.70 0.23 5.52
N PRO A 48 -20.16 -0.28 6.65
CA PRO A 48 -19.49 0.49 7.71
C PRO A 48 -18.17 1.11 7.26
N PRO A 49 -17.71 2.18 7.94
CA PRO A 49 -16.43 2.81 7.63
C PRO A 49 -15.27 1.82 7.80
N LYS A 50 -14.29 1.89 6.90
CA LYS A 50 -13.07 1.07 6.96
C LYS A 50 -11.84 1.96 7.04
N VAL A 51 -10.79 1.47 7.69
CA VAL A 51 -9.50 2.15 7.74
C VAL A 51 -8.85 2.10 6.36
N ARG A 52 -8.52 3.28 5.83
CA ARG A 52 -7.89 3.43 4.52
C ARG A 52 -6.79 4.50 4.54
N ASP A 53 -6.20 4.72 5.71
CA ASP A 53 -5.23 5.80 5.91
C ASP A 53 -4.03 5.67 4.97
N ILE A 54 -3.43 4.49 4.91
CA ILE A 54 -2.28 4.21 4.06
C ILE A 54 -2.31 2.75 3.59
N SER A 55 -1.84 2.50 2.38
CA SER A 55 -1.72 1.15 1.83
C SER A 55 -0.28 0.84 1.43
N LEU A 56 0.14 -0.39 1.70
CA LEU A 56 1.46 -0.90 1.41
C LEU A 56 1.37 -2.16 0.55
N ILE A 57 2.32 -2.31 -0.37
CA ILE A 57 2.46 -3.50 -1.21
C ILE A 57 3.95 -3.82 -1.34
N THR A 58 4.33 -5.06 -1.61
CA THR A 58 5.73 -5.42 -1.73
C THR A 58 6.21 -5.46 -3.17
N ARG A 59 7.50 -5.11 -3.38
CA ARG A 59 8.18 -5.26 -4.66
C ARG A 59 8.12 -6.71 -5.14
N GLU A 60 8.40 -7.66 -4.23
CA GLU A 60 8.36 -9.09 -4.57
C GLU A 60 6.98 -9.55 -5.01
N GLY A 61 5.92 -9.06 -4.35
CA GLY A 61 4.54 -9.37 -4.71
C GLY A 61 4.17 -8.84 -6.10
N ILE A 62 4.54 -7.61 -6.40
CA ILE A 62 4.31 -7.01 -7.72
C ILE A 62 5.08 -7.79 -8.80
N ASP A 63 6.34 -8.11 -8.56
CA ASP A 63 7.18 -8.82 -9.51
C ASP A 63 6.65 -10.23 -9.77
N ALA A 64 6.20 -10.93 -8.73
CA ALA A 64 5.61 -12.27 -8.86
C ALA A 64 4.30 -12.22 -9.66
N ALA A 65 3.43 -11.25 -9.39
CA ALA A 65 2.19 -11.07 -10.15
C ALA A 65 2.49 -10.76 -11.62
N ASN A 66 3.45 -9.89 -11.88
CA ASN A 66 3.86 -9.52 -13.24
C ASN A 66 4.51 -10.70 -13.98
N ALA A 67 5.25 -11.57 -13.28
CA ALA A 67 5.81 -12.78 -13.88
C ALA A 67 4.70 -13.74 -14.35
N GLU A 68 3.65 -13.91 -13.57
CA GLU A 68 2.47 -14.69 -13.96
C GLU A 68 1.77 -14.11 -15.19
N LEU A 69 1.56 -12.79 -15.19
CA LEU A 69 0.93 -12.09 -16.32
C LEU A 69 1.77 -12.25 -17.58
N HIS A 70 3.07 -12.05 -17.49
CA HIS A 70 3.98 -12.18 -18.63
C HIS A 70 3.98 -13.61 -19.19
N ALA A 71 4.01 -14.64 -18.33
CA ALA A 71 3.95 -16.03 -18.74
C ALA A 71 2.64 -16.36 -19.48
N GLY A 72 1.56 -15.69 -19.15
CA GLY A 72 0.27 -15.82 -19.84
C GLY A 72 0.12 -14.92 -21.07
N GLY A 73 1.17 -14.22 -21.49
CA GLY A 73 1.10 -13.29 -22.63
C GLY A 73 0.33 -12.01 -22.35
N LEU A 74 0.14 -11.65 -21.07
CA LEU A 74 -0.62 -10.48 -20.63
C LEU A 74 0.30 -9.33 -20.25
N LYS A 75 -0.25 -8.10 -20.27
CA LYS A 75 0.51 -6.90 -19.92
C LYS A 75 0.77 -6.84 -18.40
N LYS A 76 1.98 -6.43 -18.05
CA LYS A 76 2.38 -6.17 -16.66
C LYS A 76 1.75 -4.89 -16.13
N TYR A 77 1.60 -4.82 -14.81
CA TYR A 77 1.19 -3.62 -14.11
C TYR A 77 2.41 -2.81 -13.69
N LEU A 78 2.36 -1.49 -13.89
CA LEU A 78 3.29 -0.56 -13.26
C LEU A 78 2.96 -0.46 -11.77
N ASP A 79 3.93 -0.08 -10.95
CA ASP A 79 3.73 0.07 -9.51
C ASP A 79 2.57 1.02 -9.21
N SER A 80 2.50 2.17 -9.89
CA SER A 80 1.43 3.16 -9.73
C SER A 80 0.05 2.61 -10.09
N GLU A 81 -0.02 1.66 -11.01
CA GLU A 81 -1.29 1.06 -11.44
C GLU A 81 -1.90 0.11 -10.41
N THR A 82 -1.12 -0.35 -9.44
CA THR A 82 -1.65 -1.12 -8.30
C THR A 82 -2.50 -0.27 -7.37
N ARG A 83 -2.37 1.05 -7.46
CA ARG A 83 -3.10 2.04 -6.66
C ARG A 83 -2.76 2.00 -5.17
N ARG A 84 -1.64 1.41 -4.79
CA ARG A 84 -1.14 1.42 -3.41
C ARG A 84 -0.21 2.61 -3.19
N ASN A 85 -0.17 3.10 -1.94
CA ASN A 85 0.63 4.28 -1.60
C ASN A 85 2.12 3.98 -1.52
N VAL A 86 2.51 2.88 -0.88
CA VAL A 86 3.91 2.60 -0.58
C VAL A 86 4.30 1.22 -1.09
N VAL A 87 5.38 1.18 -1.86
CA VAL A 87 6.01 -0.07 -2.30
C VAL A 87 7.19 -0.35 -1.38
N ILE A 88 7.17 -1.51 -0.73
CA ILE A 88 8.22 -1.97 0.18
C ILE A 88 9.09 -3.01 -0.53
N GLU A 89 10.39 -2.82 -0.49
CA GLU A 89 11.36 -3.83 -0.93
C GLU A 89 11.98 -4.55 0.25
N GLY A 90 12.53 -5.74 0.01
CA GLY A 90 13.25 -6.52 1.03
C GLY A 90 12.35 -7.39 1.90
N MET A 91 11.10 -7.59 1.53
CA MET A 91 10.21 -8.55 2.18
C MET A 91 9.22 -9.15 1.17
N SER A 92 8.76 -10.38 1.46
CA SER A 92 7.76 -11.05 0.64
C SER A 92 6.35 -10.52 0.89
N ALA A 93 5.44 -10.77 -0.05
CA ALA A 93 4.02 -10.47 0.14
C ALA A 93 3.45 -11.22 1.36
N GLU A 94 3.87 -12.47 1.57
CA GLU A 94 3.44 -13.27 2.72
C GLU A 94 3.91 -12.64 4.03
N ALA A 95 5.17 -12.20 4.12
CA ALA A 95 5.70 -11.53 5.31
C ALA A 95 4.93 -10.25 5.62
N LEU A 96 4.58 -9.46 4.61
CA LEU A 96 3.75 -8.27 4.79
C LEU A 96 2.36 -8.65 5.32
N ASN A 97 1.74 -9.68 4.76
CA ASN A 97 0.41 -10.15 5.18
C ASN A 97 0.40 -10.61 6.64
N HIS A 98 1.51 -11.17 7.14
CA HIS A 98 1.64 -11.60 8.54
C HIS A 98 1.63 -10.43 9.53
N LEU A 99 1.75 -9.19 9.07
CA LEU A 99 1.61 -8.02 9.94
C LEU A 99 0.16 -7.72 10.30
N LEU A 100 -0.82 -8.38 9.68
CA LEU A 100 -2.24 -8.14 9.95
C LEU A 100 -2.53 -8.20 11.47
N GLY A 101 -3.16 -7.13 11.96
CA GLY A 101 -3.48 -6.96 13.38
C GLY A 101 -2.31 -6.50 14.25
N LYS A 102 -1.12 -6.36 13.68
CA LYS A 102 0.09 -5.96 14.40
C LYS A 102 0.45 -4.51 14.14
N GLU A 103 1.16 -3.93 15.09
CA GLU A 103 1.75 -2.60 14.95
C GLU A 103 3.17 -2.72 14.42
N PHE A 104 3.61 -1.71 13.68
CA PHE A 104 4.96 -1.63 13.15
C PHE A 104 5.31 -0.16 12.86
N TYR A 105 6.61 0.11 12.71
CA TYR A 105 7.10 1.42 12.29
C TYR A 105 7.45 1.43 10.81
N LEU A 106 7.08 2.52 10.14
CA LEU A 106 7.55 2.85 8.81
C LEU A 106 8.29 4.18 8.94
N GLY A 107 9.64 4.11 8.95
CA GLY A 107 10.44 5.25 9.40
C GLY A 107 10.07 5.58 10.85
N THR A 108 9.67 6.82 11.10
CA THR A 108 9.21 7.29 12.43
C THR A 108 7.70 7.18 12.62
N VAL A 109 6.97 6.80 11.58
CA VAL A 109 5.51 6.69 11.61
C VAL A 109 5.10 5.34 12.18
N ARG A 110 4.20 5.34 13.16
CA ARG A 110 3.68 4.12 13.77
C ARG A 110 2.35 3.75 13.12
N LEU A 111 2.28 2.53 12.62
CA LEU A 111 1.14 1.99 11.90
C LEU A 111 0.60 0.74 12.57
N LYS A 112 -0.68 0.46 12.34
CA LYS A 112 -1.31 -0.82 12.68
C LYS A 112 -1.94 -1.39 11.42
N ALA A 113 -1.54 -2.59 11.03
CA ALA A 113 -2.13 -3.28 9.89
C ALA A 113 -3.59 -3.63 10.20
N ALA A 114 -4.52 -3.06 9.44
CA ALA A 114 -5.95 -3.16 9.70
C ALA A 114 -6.62 -4.26 8.89
N GLU A 115 -6.28 -4.39 7.61
CA GLU A 115 -6.84 -5.42 6.74
C GLU A 115 -5.91 -5.73 5.57
N LEU A 116 -6.10 -6.91 4.99
CA LEU A 116 -5.46 -7.24 3.72
C LEU A 116 -6.17 -6.48 2.59
N CYS A 117 -5.41 -5.98 1.63
CA CYS A 117 -5.97 -5.42 0.40
C CYS A 117 -6.38 -6.57 -0.50
N ILE A 118 -7.65 -6.95 -0.43
CA ILE A 118 -8.20 -7.93 -1.36
C ILE A 118 -8.25 -7.28 -2.75
N PRO A 119 -7.62 -7.88 -3.78
CA PRO A 119 -7.64 -7.31 -5.12
C PRO A 119 -9.08 -7.12 -5.62
N CYS A 120 -9.33 -6.00 -6.29
CA CYS A 120 -10.60 -5.72 -6.93
C CYS A 120 -10.37 -5.36 -8.41
N GLU A 121 -11.43 -5.22 -9.19
CA GLU A 121 -11.32 -4.92 -10.62
C GLU A 121 -10.91 -3.47 -10.92
N ARG A 122 -10.94 -2.57 -9.93
CA ARG A 122 -10.69 -1.16 -10.16
C ARG A 122 -9.30 -0.86 -10.76
N PRO A 123 -8.19 -1.45 -10.28
CA PRO A 123 -6.89 -1.24 -10.94
C PRO A 123 -6.87 -1.70 -12.39
N ALA A 124 -7.55 -2.80 -12.71
CA ALA A 124 -7.67 -3.28 -14.09
C ALA A 124 -8.44 -2.28 -14.96
N LYS A 125 -9.55 -1.74 -14.46
CA LYS A 125 -10.37 -0.76 -15.19
C LYS A 125 -9.62 0.56 -15.40
N LEU A 126 -8.95 1.07 -14.36
CA LEU A 126 -8.22 2.34 -14.43
C LEU A 126 -6.98 2.27 -15.32
N SER A 127 -6.29 1.14 -15.35
CA SER A 127 -5.10 0.93 -16.18
C SER A 127 -5.42 0.41 -17.59
N ASN A 128 -6.66 0.01 -17.83
CA ASN A 128 -7.08 -0.70 -19.03
C ASN A 128 -6.27 -1.98 -19.27
N LYS A 129 -5.92 -2.69 -18.18
CA LYS A 129 -5.20 -3.97 -18.19
C LYS A 129 -6.07 -5.02 -17.51
N MET A 130 -5.90 -6.29 -17.91
CA MET A 130 -6.74 -7.40 -17.47
C MET A 130 -6.09 -8.19 -16.33
N HIS A 131 -6.90 -9.01 -15.64
CA HIS A 131 -6.44 -10.07 -14.72
C HIS A 131 -5.75 -9.59 -13.44
N PHE A 132 -6.02 -8.37 -12.98
CA PHE A 132 -5.49 -7.87 -11.71
C PHE A 132 -5.90 -8.76 -10.52
N LEU A 133 -7.18 -9.16 -10.46
CA LEU A 133 -7.71 -10.00 -9.39
C LEU A 133 -6.94 -11.30 -9.22
N ILE A 134 -6.69 -12.00 -10.32
CA ILE A 134 -6.02 -13.30 -10.31
C ILE A 134 -4.53 -13.14 -10.01
N ALA A 135 -3.86 -12.23 -10.71
CA ALA A 135 -2.42 -12.05 -10.59
C ALA A 135 -2.00 -11.55 -9.20
N PHE A 136 -2.81 -10.69 -8.58
CA PHE A 136 -2.51 -10.10 -7.27
C PHE A 136 -3.18 -10.81 -6.10
N GLU A 137 -3.78 -11.97 -6.31
CA GLU A 137 -4.32 -12.77 -5.20
C GLU A 137 -3.25 -13.02 -4.15
N LYS A 138 -3.54 -12.66 -2.89
CA LYS A 138 -2.60 -12.71 -1.75
C LYS A 138 -1.36 -11.81 -1.89
N LYS A 139 -1.29 -10.98 -2.93
CA LYS A 139 -0.18 -10.07 -3.23
C LYS A 139 -0.63 -8.60 -3.28
N GLY A 140 -1.89 -8.33 -2.93
CA GLY A 140 -2.47 -6.98 -3.01
C GLY A 140 -2.00 -6.01 -1.94
N GLY A 141 -1.26 -6.47 -0.95
CA GLY A 141 -0.75 -5.64 0.14
C GLY A 141 -1.70 -5.53 1.32
N ILE A 142 -1.43 -4.53 2.17
CA ILE A 142 -2.20 -4.27 3.39
C ILE A 142 -2.65 -2.81 3.44
N ARG A 143 -3.74 -2.57 4.18
CA ARG A 143 -4.14 -1.24 4.64
C ARG A 143 -3.80 -1.10 6.10
N ALA A 144 -3.32 0.07 6.48
CA ALA A 144 -2.92 0.34 7.85
C ALA A 144 -3.53 1.64 8.35
N GLN A 145 -3.75 1.67 9.67
CA GLN A 145 -4.14 2.86 10.40
C GLN A 145 -2.88 3.59 10.85
N VAL A 146 -2.88 4.90 10.74
CA VAL A 146 -1.81 5.75 11.24
C VAL A 146 -2.06 6.04 12.73
N LEU A 147 -1.24 5.47 13.61
CA LEU A 147 -1.34 5.67 15.06
C LEU A 147 -0.54 6.90 15.50
N GLU A 148 0.65 7.11 14.93
CA GLU A 148 1.49 8.27 15.17
C GLU A 148 2.00 8.76 13.81
N GLY A 149 1.78 10.05 13.53
CA GLY A 149 2.17 10.67 12.27
C GLY A 149 3.63 11.07 12.22
N GLY A 150 4.05 11.57 11.09
CA GLY A 150 5.41 12.05 10.83
C GLY A 150 5.68 12.09 9.33
N ASP A 151 6.93 12.35 8.98
CA ASP A 151 7.37 12.33 7.60
C ASP A 151 7.99 10.97 7.26
N ILE A 152 7.68 10.45 6.09
CA ILE A 152 8.34 9.27 5.54
C ILE A 152 8.94 9.61 4.19
N ARG A 153 10.04 8.94 3.87
CA ARG A 153 10.76 9.12 2.62
C ARG A 153 11.22 7.79 2.03
N VAL A 154 11.51 7.80 0.76
CA VAL A 154 12.15 6.65 0.09
C VAL A 154 13.42 6.26 0.86
N GLY A 155 13.58 4.98 1.13
CA GLY A 155 14.69 4.43 1.90
C GLY A 155 14.40 4.21 3.39
N ASP A 156 13.33 4.78 3.94
CA ASP A 156 12.98 4.57 5.35
C ASP A 156 12.64 3.09 5.63
N PRO A 157 13.08 2.56 6.78
CA PRO A 157 12.88 1.15 7.11
C PRO A 157 11.46 0.84 7.57
N LEU A 158 10.99 -0.36 7.26
CA LEU A 158 9.84 -0.97 7.91
C LEU A 158 10.36 -1.85 9.04
N ASN A 159 9.96 -1.58 10.27
CA ASN A 159 10.46 -2.27 11.44
C ASN A 159 9.32 -2.72 12.37
N ALA A 160 9.07 -4.02 12.38
CA ALA A 160 8.10 -4.66 13.28
C ALA A 160 8.77 -5.16 14.58
N ALA A 161 10.08 -5.41 14.57
CA ALA A 161 10.79 -5.99 15.69
C ALA A 161 10.93 -5.05 16.90
N LEU A 162 10.93 -3.72 16.68
CA LEU A 162 11.02 -2.74 17.76
C LEU A 162 9.87 -2.84 18.77
N LEU A 163 8.68 -3.23 18.32
CA LEU A 163 7.50 -3.34 19.17
C LEU A 163 7.48 -4.64 19.97
N ALA A 164 8.09 -5.71 19.47
CA ALA A 164 8.23 -6.96 20.18
C ALA A 164 9.19 -6.88 21.37
N GLN A 165 10.06 -5.86 21.42
CA GLN A 165 11.01 -5.62 22.52
C GLN A 165 10.44 -4.76 23.64
N LEU A 166 9.28 -4.16 23.45
CA LEU A 166 8.63 -3.29 24.43
C LEU A 166 7.57 -4.01 25.27
N ASP A 167 7.25 -5.24 24.91
CA ASP A 167 6.33 -6.12 25.67
C ASP A 167 7.12 -6.97 26.73
#